data_25b7f43bb5df3bd62462ec4e00b67355
#
_entry.id   25b7f43bb5df3bd62462ec4e00b67355
#
_cell.length_a   1.000
_cell.length_b   1.000
_cell.length_c   1.000
_cell.angle_alpha   90.00
_cell.angle_beta   90.00
_cell.angle_gamma   90.00
#
_symmetry.space_group_name_H-M   'P 1'
#
loop_
_entity.id
_entity.type
_entity.pdbx_description
1 polymer ?
#
loop_
_entity_poly.entity_id
_entity_poly.type
_entity_poly.pdbx_seq_one_letter_code
_entity_poly.pdbx_strand_id
1 'polypeptide(L)'
;MKALRWVVGTIGELLITLGVLLLLFVAWQLWWTDVTANSEQAVTIQALERGFTHDAYQPDPSATQGPAATPDPLATLKNVPFGEAFAIVRIPRFGADYARPVLQGTDHETLGKGVGHYVGTAMPGEVGNFATAGHRTTYGKPYADIDKLRPGDFIVIETKTDYIVYAVQRHVIVTPDHVDVIAPVPQHPGATPTEAWMTMTACHPKFSAQQRYVVFSKLMRIFTRAGGLPASFMAVPAGAVG
;
A
#
# COMPACT_ATOMS: atom_id res chain seq x y z
N MET A 1 -18.91 0.85 59.73
CA MET A 1 -17.63 0.54 59.06
C MET A 1 -17.72 -0.70 58.16
N LYS A 2 -18.37 -1.80 58.52
CA LYS A 2 -18.46 -3.03 57.70
C LYS A 2 -19.25 -2.82 56.40
N ALA A 3 -20.40 -2.12 56.44
CA ALA A 3 -21.20 -1.84 55.27
C ALA A 3 -20.47 -0.96 54.21
N LEU A 4 -19.72 0.06 54.65
CA LEU A 4 -18.93 0.91 53.79
C LEU A 4 -17.82 0.12 53.07
N ARG A 5 -17.13 -0.76 53.79
CA ARG A 5 -16.09 -1.64 53.20
C ARG A 5 -16.69 -2.59 52.15
N TRP A 6 -17.88 -3.15 52.41
CA TRP A 6 -18.59 -4.01 51.46
C TRP A 6 -18.99 -3.26 50.23
N VAL A 7 -19.59 -2.05 50.35
CA VAL A 7 -19.95 -1.21 49.21
C VAL A 7 -18.75 -0.81 48.35
N VAL A 8 -17.65 -0.37 49.01
CA VAL A 8 -16.41 -0.02 48.31
C VAL A 8 -15.81 -1.24 47.59
N GLY A 9 -15.84 -2.44 48.21
CA GLY A 9 -15.38 -3.69 47.60
C GLY A 9 -16.21 -4.03 46.35
N THR A 10 -17.54 -4.00 46.43
CA THR A 10 -18.42 -4.32 45.31
C THR A 10 -18.25 -3.32 44.14
N ILE A 11 -18.13 -2.01 44.44
CA ILE A 11 -17.85 -1.01 43.41
C ILE A 11 -16.47 -1.27 42.75
N GLY A 12 -15.46 -1.61 43.56
CA GLY A 12 -14.13 -1.95 43.03
C GLY A 12 -14.15 -3.16 42.09
N GLU A 13 -14.87 -4.23 42.46
CA GLU A 13 -15.05 -5.41 41.61
C GLU A 13 -15.78 -5.09 40.30
N LEU A 14 -16.85 -4.28 40.34
CA LEU A 14 -17.57 -3.84 39.16
C LEU A 14 -16.69 -3.00 38.23
N LEU A 15 -15.88 -2.09 38.79
CA LEU A 15 -14.96 -1.27 37.99
C LEU A 15 -13.85 -2.11 37.35
N ILE A 16 -13.31 -3.09 38.06
CA ILE A 16 -12.32 -4.02 37.50
C ILE A 16 -12.94 -4.83 36.37
N THR A 17 -14.14 -5.40 36.60
CA THR A 17 -14.85 -6.19 35.58
C THR A 17 -15.14 -5.37 34.37
N LEU A 18 -15.65 -4.12 34.51
CA LEU A 18 -15.89 -3.21 33.44
C LEU A 18 -14.59 -2.88 32.67
N GLY A 19 -13.50 -2.62 33.39
CA GLY A 19 -12.19 -2.35 32.78
C GLY A 19 -11.67 -3.52 31.93
N VAL A 20 -11.81 -4.75 32.47
CA VAL A 20 -11.43 -5.96 31.69
C VAL A 20 -12.30 -6.13 30.46
N LEU A 21 -13.62 -5.94 30.57
CA LEU A 21 -14.53 -6.04 29.43
C LEU A 21 -14.21 -4.99 28.34
N LEU A 22 -13.89 -3.76 28.73
CA LEU A 22 -13.48 -2.70 27.79
C LEU A 22 -12.17 -3.06 27.09
N LEU A 23 -11.19 -3.59 27.80
CA LEU A 23 -9.92 -4.03 27.21
C LEU A 23 -10.12 -5.18 26.22
N LEU A 24 -10.94 -6.17 26.59
CA LEU A 24 -11.29 -7.27 25.69
C LEU A 24 -12.06 -6.78 24.46
N PHE A 25 -12.97 -5.83 24.63
CA PHE A 25 -13.71 -5.22 23.51
C PHE A 25 -12.76 -4.49 22.55
N VAL A 26 -11.83 -3.69 23.06
CA VAL A 26 -10.82 -3.00 22.22
C VAL A 26 -9.94 -4.01 21.48
N ALA A 27 -9.46 -5.04 22.19
CA ALA A 27 -8.65 -6.09 21.58
C ALA A 27 -9.42 -6.83 20.48
N TRP A 28 -10.69 -7.18 20.74
CA TRP A 28 -11.57 -7.81 19.77
C TRP A 28 -11.83 -6.89 18.56
N GLN A 29 -12.11 -5.62 18.77
CA GLN A 29 -12.39 -4.66 17.71
C GLN A 29 -11.18 -4.47 16.78
N LEU A 30 -9.96 -4.35 17.34
CA LEU A 30 -8.74 -4.24 16.55
C LEU A 30 -8.48 -5.52 15.73
N TRP A 31 -8.65 -6.68 16.34
CA TRP A 31 -8.49 -7.96 15.67
C TRP A 31 -9.53 -8.18 14.57
N TRP A 32 -10.80 -7.86 14.85
CA TRP A 32 -11.89 -8.04 13.90
C TRP A 32 -11.74 -7.15 12.65
N THR A 33 -11.36 -5.88 12.84
CA THR A 33 -11.11 -4.97 11.72
C THR A 33 -9.98 -5.45 10.82
N ASP A 34 -8.94 -6.06 11.36
CA ASP A 34 -7.86 -6.64 10.56
C ASP A 34 -8.32 -7.89 9.78
N VAL A 35 -9.12 -8.77 10.42
CA VAL A 35 -9.62 -10.00 9.78
C VAL A 35 -10.55 -9.68 8.60
N THR A 36 -11.51 -8.77 8.81
CA THR A 36 -12.44 -8.36 7.75
C THR A 36 -11.71 -7.66 6.61
N ALA A 37 -10.85 -6.69 6.91
CA ALA A 37 -10.08 -5.98 5.89
C ALA A 37 -9.17 -6.93 5.08
N ASN A 38 -8.47 -7.86 5.73
CA ASN A 38 -7.63 -8.82 5.01
C ASN A 38 -8.45 -9.72 4.08
N SER A 39 -9.66 -10.15 4.48
CA SER A 39 -10.52 -10.97 3.62
C SER A 39 -11.04 -10.18 2.41
N GLU A 40 -11.45 -8.94 2.60
CA GLU A 40 -11.91 -8.05 1.52
C GLU A 40 -10.76 -7.72 0.54
N GLN A 41 -9.57 -7.43 1.08
CA GLN A 41 -8.37 -7.19 0.27
C GLN A 41 -7.99 -8.43 -0.55
N ALA A 42 -8.08 -9.63 0.02
CA ALA A 42 -7.82 -10.88 -0.71
C ALA A 42 -8.81 -11.09 -1.87
N VAL A 43 -10.11 -10.82 -1.65
CA VAL A 43 -11.13 -10.88 -2.71
C VAL A 43 -10.83 -9.87 -3.81
N THR A 44 -10.46 -8.65 -3.45
CA THR A 44 -10.09 -7.59 -4.40
C THR A 44 -8.86 -7.99 -5.23
N ILE A 45 -7.81 -8.52 -4.59
CA ILE A 45 -6.62 -9.01 -5.28
C ILE A 45 -6.99 -10.11 -6.28
N GLN A 46 -7.77 -11.11 -5.88
CA GLN A 46 -8.21 -12.18 -6.78
C GLN A 46 -9.05 -11.65 -7.96
N ALA A 47 -9.85 -10.62 -7.74
CA ALA A 47 -10.63 -9.99 -8.81
C ALA A 47 -9.69 -9.27 -9.81
N LEU A 48 -8.70 -8.52 -9.31
CA LEU A 48 -7.68 -7.88 -10.14
C LEU A 48 -6.87 -8.91 -10.92
N GLU A 49 -6.36 -9.96 -10.27
CA GLU A 49 -5.56 -11.00 -10.93
C GLU A 49 -6.35 -11.69 -12.04
N ARG A 50 -7.64 -12.01 -11.81
CA ARG A 50 -8.51 -12.55 -12.86
C ARG A 50 -8.70 -11.57 -14.01
N GLY A 51 -8.90 -10.27 -13.73
CA GLY A 51 -8.99 -9.23 -14.75
C GLY A 51 -7.69 -9.09 -15.55
N PHE A 52 -6.54 -9.21 -14.87
CA PHE A 52 -5.22 -9.12 -15.50
C PHE A 52 -4.93 -10.32 -16.42
N THR A 53 -5.45 -11.51 -16.12
CA THR A 53 -5.23 -12.73 -16.93
C THR A 53 -6.25 -12.87 -18.05
N HIS A 54 -7.50 -12.43 -17.86
CA HIS A 54 -8.56 -12.61 -18.85
C HIS A 54 -8.41 -11.71 -20.07
N ASP A 55 -7.81 -10.52 -19.88
CA ASP A 55 -7.56 -9.54 -20.94
C ASP A 55 -6.10 -9.56 -21.45
N ALA A 56 -5.35 -10.63 -21.17
CA ALA A 56 -4.07 -10.85 -21.82
C ALA A 56 -4.30 -10.79 -23.34
N TYR A 57 -3.72 -9.78 -23.99
CA TYR A 57 -3.78 -9.46 -25.40
C TYR A 57 -3.91 -10.75 -26.23
N GLN A 58 -5.09 -11.00 -26.80
CA GLN A 58 -5.26 -11.94 -27.90
C GLN A 58 -4.87 -11.16 -29.16
N PRO A 59 -3.76 -11.53 -29.84
CA PRO A 59 -3.42 -10.89 -31.11
C PRO A 59 -4.57 -11.16 -32.06
N ASP A 60 -5.19 -10.10 -32.59
CA ASP A 60 -6.15 -10.20 -33.67
C ASP A 60 -5.42 -10.82 -34.87
N PRO A 61 -5.76 -12.05 -35.29
CA PRO A 61 -5.08 -12.71 -36.41
C PRO A 61 -5.32 -12.02 -37.76
N SER A 62 -6.20 -11.00 -37.80
CA SER A 62 -6.51 -10.21 -38.99
C SER A 62 -5.84 -8.84 -39.03
N ALA A 63 -5.11 -8.43 -38.00
CA ALA A 63 -4.40 -7.16 -37.98
C ALA A 63 -3.21 -7.21 -38.97
N THR A 64 -3.37 -6.58 -40.09
CA THR A 64 -2.28 -6.33 -41.07
C THR A 64 -1.18 -5.58 -40.35
N GLN A 65 0.04 -6.14 -40.32
CA GLN A 65 1.21 -5.56 -39.66
C GLN A 65 1.61 -4.20 -40.28
N GLY A 66 1.00 -3.14 -39.78
CA GLY A 66 1.63 -1.82 -39.77
C GLY A 66 2.63 -1.77 -38.63
N PRO A 67 3.63 -0.85 -38.63
CA PRO A 67 4.52 -0.69 -37.50
C PRO A 67 3.64 -0.46 -36.24
N ALA A 68 3.55 -1.48 -35.41
CA ALA A 68 2.73 -1.44 -34.21
C ALA A 68 3.25 -0.29 -33.34
N ALA A 69 2.44 0.75 -33.20
CA ALA A 69 2.62 1.68 -32.09
C ALA A 69 2.63 0.82 -30.83
N THR A 70 3.75 0.79 -30.15
CA THR A 70 3.86 0.11 -28.85
C THR A 70 2.75 0.71 -28.00
N PRO A 71 1.75 -0.06 -27.53
CA PRO A 71 0.70 0.51 -26.70
C PRO A 71 1.40 1.18 -25.52
N ASP A 72 1.05 2.46 -25.25
CA ASP A 72 1.54 3.12 -24.04
C ASP A 72 1.10 2.25 -22.85
N PRO A 73 2.03 1.57 -22.17
CA PRO A 73 1.69 0.62 -21.11
C PRO A 73 0.89 1.29 -19.98
N LEU A 74 0.99 2.62 -19.87
CA LEU A 74 0.32 3.43 -18.86
C LEU A 74 -1.03 4.00 -19.33
N ALA A 75 -1.41 3.82 -20.58
CA ALA A 75 -2.67 4.36 -21.12
C ALA A 75 -3.91 3.84 -20.39
N THR A 76 -3.87 2.60 -19.88
CA THR A 76 -4.97 1.97 -19.14
C THR A 76 -5.16 2.54 -17.73
N LEU A 77 -4.19 3.29 -17.20
CA LEU A 77 -4.21 3.84 -15.84
C LEU A 77 -4.68 5.31 -15.79
N LYS A 78 -4.87 5.97 -16.93
CA LYS A 78 -5.10 7.44 -16.98
C LYS A 78 -6.42 7.93 -16.41
N ASN A 79 -7.42 7.07 -16.21
CA ASN A 79 -8.76 7.46 -15.74
C ASN A 79 -9.33 6.49 -14.72
N VAL A 80 -8.55 6.14 -13.70
CA VAL A 80 -9.04 5.27 -12.61
C VAL A 80 -10.03 6.05 -11.76
N PRO A 81 -11.29 5.60 -11.62
CA PRO A 81 -12.25 6.25 -10.75
C PRO A 81 -11.81 6.24 -9.29
N PHE A 82 -12.24 7.27 -8.53
CA PHE A 82 -11.99 7.34 -7.10
C PHE A 82 -12.57 6.12 -6.35
N GLY A 83 -11.80 5.54 -5.44
CA GLY A 83 -12.16 4.35 -4.68
C GLY A 83 -11.96 3.01 -5.42
N GLU A 84 -11.67 3.03 -6.72
CA GLU A 84 -11.46 1.82 -7.51
C GLU A 84 -10.03 1.27 -7.38
N ALA A 85 -9.95 -0.05 -7.27
CA ALA A 85 -8.67 -0.76 -7.24
C ALA A 85 -8.14 -0.97 -8.67
N PHE A 86 -6.88 -0.63 -8.92
CA PHE A 86 -6.29 -0.67 -10.27
C PHE A 86 -4.95 -1.41 -10.35
N ALA A 87 -4.32 -1.69 -9.21
CA ALA A 87 -3.02 -2.35 -9.15
C ALA A 87 -2.88 -3.20 -7.89
N ILE A 88 -1.84 -4.03 -7.85
CA ILE A 88 -1.43 -4.78 -6.67
C ILE A 88 0.00 -4.39 -6.33
N VAL A 89 0.27 -4.02 -5.08
CA VAL A 89 1.63 -3.80 -4.59
C VAL A 89 2.14 -5.07 -3.91
N ARG A 90 3.34 -5.52 -4.33
CA ARG A 90 4.09 -6.61 -3.70
C ARG A 90 5.41 -6.11 -3.17
N ILE A 91 5.75 -6.50 -1.96
CA ILE A 91 6.97 -6.05 -1.27
C ILE A 91 7.64 -7.29 -0.65
N PRO A 92 8.64 -7.89 -1.31
CA PRO A 92 9.28 -9.13 -0.83
C PRO A 92 9.89 -9.02 0.57
N ARG A 93 10.35 -7.83 0.97
CA ARG A 93 10.81 -7.56 2.34
C ARG A 93 9.75 -7.83 3.41
N PHE A 94 8.46 -7.69 3.08
CA PHE A 94 7.34 -7.91 4.02
C PHE A 94 6.85 -9.37 4.04
N GLY A 95 7.40 -10.20 3.16
CA GLY A 95 7.08 -11.63 3.03
C GLY A 95 6.90 -12.04 1.57
N ALA A 96 7.08 -13.36 1.30
CA ALA A 96 6.97 -13.90 -0.05
C ALA A 96 5.57 -13.71 -0.65
N ASP A 97 4.54 -13.83 0.18
CA ASP A 97 3.13 -13.76 -0.23
C ASP A 97 2.52 -12.36 0.01
N TYR A 98 3.35 -11.38 0.39
CA TYR A 98 2.82 -10.04 0.64
C TYR A 98 2.24 -9.43 -0.62
N ALA A 99 0.95 -9.14 -0.58
CA ALA A 99 0.20 -8.45 -1.63
C ALA A 99 -0.87 -7.56 -1.01
N ARG A 100 -1.05 -6.35 -1.57
CA ARG A 100 -2.13 -5.44 -1.18
C ARG A 100 -2.70 -4.76 -2.43
N PRO A 101 -4.03 -4.56 -2.50
CA PRO A 101 -4.63 -3.80 -3.59
C PRO A 101 -4.25 -2.33 -3.46
N VAL A 102 -4.05 -1.66 -4.60
CA VAL A 102 -3.83 -0.22 -4.69
C VAL A 102 -5.09 0.40 -5.29
N LEU A 103 -5.67 1.35 -4.56
CA LEU A 103 -6.91 2.04 -4.90
C LEU A 103 -6.66 3.52 -5.16
N GLN A 104 -7.48 4.13 -6.00
CA GLN A 104 -7.44 5.57 -6.26
C GLN A 104 -8.07 6.36 -5.11
N GLY A 105 -7.31 7.21 -4.43
CA GLY A 105 -7.75 8.00 -3.27
C GLY A 105 -7.05 7.63 -1.98
N THR A 106 -7.09 8.54 -1.00
CA THR A 106 -6.45 8.37 0.32
C THR A 106 -7.39 8.77 1.46
N ASP A 107 -8.69 8.81 1.22
CA ASP A 107 -9.69 8.99 2.27
C ASP A 107 -9.79 7.74 3.16
N HIS A 108 -10.51 7.89 4.27
CA HIS A 108 -10.61 6.83 5.28
C HIS A 108 -11.21 5.52 4.73
N GLU A 109 -12.22 5.62 3.86
CA GLU A 109 -12.89 4.45 3.29
C GLU A 109 -11.94 3.70 2.34
N THR A 110 -11.26 4.44 1.45
CA THR A 110 -10.28 3.88 0.50
C THR A 110 -9.11 3.21 1.24
N LEU A 111 -8.55 3.88 2.25
CA LEU A 111 -7.44 3.33 3.04
C LEU A 111 -7.86 2.10 3.87
N GLY A 112 -9.13 1.98 4.22
CA GLY A 112 -9.67 0.79 4.87
C GLY A 112 -9.63 -0.46 3.98
N LYS A 113 -9.64 -0.28 2.66
CA LYS A 113 -9.66 -1.34 1.65
C LYS A 113 -8.27 -1.76 1.14
N GLY A 114 -7.22 -0.98 1.44
CA GLY A 114 -5.87 -1.30 0.97
C GLY A 114 -4.89 -0.13 1.04
N VAL A 115 -4.04 -0.06 0.03
CA VAL A 115 -3.11 1.05 -0.20
C VAL A 115 -3.80 2.09 -1.06
N GLY A 116 -3.80 3.35 -0.62
CA GLY A 116 -4.39 4.46 -1.37
C GLY A 116 -3.34 5.19 -2.21
N HIS A 117 -3.68 5.55 -3.45
CA HIS A 117 -2.91 6.43 -4.31
C HIS A 117 -3.37 7.88 -4.12
N TYR A 118 -2.43 8.81 -3.89
CA TYR A 118 -2.74 10.24 -3.79
C TYR A 118 -3.19 10.79 -5.14
N VAL A 119 -4.47 11.18 -5.22
CA VAL A 119 -5.05 11.77 -6.43
C VAL A 119 -4.24 12.99 -6.89
N GLY A 120 -3.95 13.06 -8.18
CA GLY A 120 -3.17 14.15 -8.77
C GLY A 120 -1.66 13.95 -8.73
N THR A 121 -1.16 12.86 -8.13
CA THR A 121 0.24 12.43 -8.29
C THR A 121 0.37 11.51 -9.51
N ALA A 122 1.61 11.23 -9.95
CA ALA A 122 1.85 10.38 -11.13
C ALA A 122 1.32 8.96 -10.93
N MET A 123 0.91 8.31 -12.01
CA MET A 123 0.57 6.89 -12.01
C MET A 123 1.83 6.01 -11.96
N PRO A 124 1.73 4.71 -11.60
CA PRO A 124 2.90 3.84 -11.54
C PRO A 124 3.68 3.81 -12.85
N GLY A 125 4.98 4.08 -12.79
CA GLY A 125 5.88 4.08 -13.95
C GLY A 125 5.98 5.40 -14.70
N GLU A 126 5.08 6.35 -14.47
CA GLU A 126 5.15 7.69 -15.08
C GLU A 126 6.29 8.54 -14.48
N VAL A 127 6.83 9.44 -15.29
CA VAL A 127 7.73 10.49 -14.82
C VAL A 127 7.00 11.39 -13.83
N GLY A 128 7.55 11.55 -12.64
CA GLY A 128 6.91 12.20 -11.52
C GLY A 128 6.99 11.32 -10.26
N ASN A 129 6.00 11.41 -9.39
CA ASN A 129 5.99 10.70 -8.11
C ASN A 129 4.67 9.94 -7.94
N PHE A 130 4.70 8.63 -8.05
CA PHE A 130 3.60 7.74 -7.69
C PHE A 130 3.52 7.68 -6.16
N ALA A 131 2.69 8.54 -5.56
CA ALA A 131 2.60 8.65 -4.11
C ALA A 131 1.46 7.78 -3.56
N THR A 132 1.74 7.05 -2.47
CA THR A 132 0.81 6.12 -1.84
C THR A 132 0.77 6.28 -0.33
N ALA A 133 -0.38 5.95 0.27
CA ALA A 133 -0.57 5.90 1.71
C ALA A 133 -1.11 4.52 2.15
N GLY A 134 -0.77 4.12 3.37
CA GLY A 134 -1.29 2.89 3.95
C GLY A 134 -1.28 2.89 5.48
N HIS A 135 -2.24 2.19 6.07
CA HIS A 135 -2.30 2.02 7.52
C HIS A 135 -1.13 1.20 8.08
N ARG A 136 -0.67 1.54 9.29
CA ARG A 136 0.39 0.78 9.99
C ARG A 136 -0.15 -0.20 11.03
N THR A 137 -1.36 -0.01 11.54
CA THR A 137 -1.84 -0.71 12.75
C THR A 137 -3.25 -1.28 12.63
N THR A 138 -4.02 -0.87 11.63
CA THR A 138 -5.43 -1.25 11.44
C THR A 138 -5.73 -1.56 9.98
N TYR A 139 -6.91 -2.10 9.70
CA TYR A 139 -7.42 -2.38 8.35
C TYR A 139 -6.45 -3.22 7.51
N GLY A 140 -5.99 -4.35 8.08
CA GLY A 140 -5.04 -5.24 7.43
C GLY A 140 -3.60 -4.71 7.39
N LYS A 141 -3.35 -3.51 7.94
CA LYS A 141 -2.01 -2.89 8.16
C LYS A 141 -1.08 -2.99 6.95
N PRO A 142 -1.49 -2.49 5.76
CA PRO A 142 -0.71 -2.68 4.54
C PRO A 142 0.74 -2.18 4.68
N TYR A 143 1.00 -1.14 5.47
CA TYR A 143 2.34 -0.60 5.67
C TYR A 143 2.86 -0.80 7.10
N ALA A 144 2.47 -1.91 7.77
CA ALA A 144 2.91 -2.23 9.13
C ALA A 144 4.44 -2.23 9.30
N ASP A 145 5.13 -2.72 8.28
CA ASP A 145 6.57 -2.97 8.28
C ASP A 145 7.36 -2.02 7.37
N ILE A 146 6.79 -0.86 7.04
CA ILE A 146 7.43 0.15 6.18
C ILE A 146 8.81 0.57 6.69
N ASP A 147 9.04 0.54 8.00
CA ASP A 147 10.31 0.84 8.66
C ASP A 147 11.37 -0.27 8.52
N LYS A 148 11.00 -1.43 7.98
CA LYS A 148 11.94 -2.52 7.69
C LYS A 148 12.54 -2.43 6.29
N LEU A 149 12.00 -1.57 5.42
CA LEU A 149 12.56 -1.33 4.09
C LEU A 149 13.97 -0.75 4.17
N ARG A 150 14.83 -1.23 3.29
CA ARG A 150 16.23 -0.83 3.19
C ARG A 150 16.56 -0.37 1.76
N PRO A 151 17.53 0.52 1.57
CA PRO A 151 18.01 0.85 0.23
C PRO A 151 18.34 -0.41 -0.57
N GLY A 152 17.85 -0.48 -1.81
CA GLY A 152 17.99 -1.63 -2.71
C GLY A 152 16.89 -2.67 -2.62
N ASP A 153 15.97 -2.62 -1.64
CA ASP A 153 14.78 -3.46 -1.63
C ASP A 153 13.85 -3.13 -2.79
N PHE A 154 13.19 -4.15 -3.32
CA PHE A 154 12.26 -3.98 -4.43
C PHE A 154 10.83 -3.82 -3.96
N ILE A 155 10.10 -2.96 -4.68
CA ILE A 155 8.65 -2.80 -4.60
C ILE A 155 8.13 -3.03 -6.01
N VAL A 156 7.24 -3.98 -6.17
CA VAL A 156 6.64 -4.34 -7.46
C VAL A 156 5.19 -3.89 -7.47
N ILE A 157 4.83 -3.08 -8.45
CA ILE A 157 3.44 -2.71 -8.73
C ILE A 157 2.98 -3.53 -9.94
N GLU A 158 2.02 -4.42 -9.72
CA GLU A 158 1.37 -5.18 -10.78
C GLU A 158 0.16 -4.42 -11.29
N THR A 159 0.08 -4.25 -12.59
CA THR A 159 -1.07 -3.69 -13.29
C THR A 159 -1.64 -4.70 -14.28
N LYS A 160 -2.67 -4.33 -15.00
CA LYS A 160 -3.27 -5.16 -16.06
C LYS A 160 -2.24 -5.53 -17.15
N THR A 161 -1.32 -4.64 -17.46
CA THR A 161 -0.39 -4.78 -18.60
C THR A 161 1.06 -5.02 -18.19
N ASP A 162 1.45 -4.59 -16.99
CA ASP A 162 2.85 -4.47 -16.63
C ASP A 162 3.17 -4.85 -15.17
N TYR A 163 4.43 -5.18 -14.94
CA TYR A 163 5.10 -5.21 -13.64
C TYR A 163 6.06 -4.03 -13.57
N ILE A 164 5.81 -3.10 -12.68
CA ILE A 164 6.59 -1.86 -12.52
C ILE A 164 7.42 -2.00 -11.25
N VAL A 165 8.75 -2.09 -11.41
CA VAL A 165 9.68 -2.37 -10.33
C VAL A 165 10.35 -1.08 -9.89
N TYR A 166 10.20 -0.76 -8.60
CA TYR A 166 10.91 0.32 -7.94
C TYR A 166 11.96 -0.24 -6.98
N ALA A 167 13.07 0.48 -6.83
CA ALA A 167 14.10 0.19 -5.83
C ALA A 167 14.12 1.28 -4.76
N VAL A 168 14.01 0.87 -3.50
CA VAL A 168 14.07 1.78 -2.34
C VAL A 168 15.40 2.54 -2.35
N GLN A 169 15.33 3.85 -2.15
CA GLN A 169 16.51 4.73 -2.07
C GLN A 169 16.79 5.16 -0.63
N ARG A 170 15.80 5.71 0.04
CA ARG A 170 15.93 6.28 1.39
C ARG A 170 14.57 6.41 2.07
N HIS A 171 14.61 6.72 3.35
CA HIS A 171 13.42 7.10 4.12
C HIS A 171 13.66 8.39 4.90
N VAL A 172 12.56 9.01 5.33
CA VAL A 172 12.55 10.13 6.26
C VAL A 172 11.37 9.99 7.22
N ILE A 173 11.46 10.66 8.38
CA ILE A 173 10.33 10.83 9.29
C ILE A 173 10.02 12.32 9.31
N VAL A 174 8.76 12.67 9.02
CA VAL A 174 8.32 14.07 8.92
C VAL A 174 7.00 14.26 9.67
N THR A 175 6.63 15.50 9.94
CA THR A 175 5.29 15.85 10.43
C THR A 175 4.27 15.82 9.28
N PRO A 176 2.95 15.70 9.56
CA PRO A 176 1.92 15.55 8.52
C PRO A 176 1.79 16.73 7.56
N ASP A 177 2.28 17.90 7.93
CA ASP A 177 2.27 19.13 7.13
C ASP A 177 3.36 19.17 6.04
N HIS A 178 4.33 18.24 6.08
CA HIS A 178 5.34 18.08 5.01
C HIS A 178 4.73 17.40 3.76
N VAL A 179 3.89 18.15 3.05
CA VAL A 179 3.26 17.69 1.81
C VAL A 179 4.23 17.63 0.62
N ASP A 180 5.41 18.23 0.75
CA ASP A 180 6.49 18.19 -0.23
C ASP A 180 6.99 16.76 -0.50
N VAL A 181 6.77 15.82 0.41
CA VAL A 181 7.14 14.41 0.21
C VAL A 181 6.38 13.76 -0.95
N ILE A 182 5.18 14.25 -1.30
CA ILE A 182 4.40 13.74 -2.44
C ILE A 182 4.52 14.64 -3.69
N ALA A 183 5.36 15.68 -3.66
CA ALA A 183 5.62 16.52 -4.84
C ALA A 183 6.14 15.68 -6.02
N PRO A 184 5.96 16.13 -7.29
CA PRO A 184 6.45 15.42 -8.48
C PRO A 184 7.92 15.03 -8.42
N VAL A 185 8.77 15.87 -7.81
CA VAL A 185 10.11 15.52 -7.35
C VAL A 185 10.09 15.54 -5.82
N PRO A 186 10.20 14.37 -5.16
CA PRO A 186 10.03 14.28 -3.71
C PRO A 186 10.93 15.23 -2.94
N GLN A 187 10.34 16.04 -2.05
CA GLN A 187 10.98 17.08 -1.23
C GLN A 187 11.56 18.29 -2.02
N HIS A 188 11.23 18.39 -3.32
CA HIS A 188 11.63 19.54 -4.17
C HIS A 188 10.41 20.11 -4.89
N PRO A 189 9.49 20.79 -4.18
CA PRO A 189 8.30 21.36 -4.77
C PRO A 189 8.70 22.41 -5.83
N GLY A 190 8.03 22.37 -6.99
CA GLY A 190 8.32 23.26 -8.11
C GLY A 190 9.44 22.79 -9.06
N ALA A 191 10.20 21.76 -8.70
CA ALA A 191 11.16 21.15 -9.61
C ALA A 191 10.43 20.38 -10.73
N THR A 192 10.96 20.44 -11.98
CA THR A 192 10.45 19.67 -13.09
C THR A 192 10.88 18.22 -12.97
N PRO A 193 9.95 17.24 -12.92
CA PRO A 193 10.32 15.84 -12.81
C PRO A 193 10.96 15.33 -14.10
N THR A 194 12.04 14.59 -13.98
CA THR A 194 12.75 13.90 -15.06
C THR A 194 12.88 12.40 -14.82
N GLU A 195 12.52 11.96 -13.62
CA GLU A 195 12.60 10.57 -13.17
C GLU A 195 11.24 10.11 -12.66
N ALA A 196 11.00 8.81 -12.68
CA ALA A 196 9.83 8.20 -12.07
C ALA A 196 10.15 7.76 -10.64
N TRP A 197 9.49 8.39 -9.69
CA TRP A 197 9.59 8.09 -8.25
C TRP A 197 8.37 7.34 -7.76
N MET A 198 8.54 6.65 -6.65
CA MET A 198 7.45 6.15 -5.82
C MET A 198 7.67 6.60 -4.39
N THR A 199 6.64 7.17 -3.77
CA THR A 199 6.62 7.55 -2.35
C THR A 199 5.57 6.72 -1.61
N MET A 200 5.99 6.09 -0.51
CA MET A 200 5.09 5.40 0.43
C MET A 200 5.02 6.20 1.72
N THR A 201 3.81 6.43 2.24
CA THR A 201 3.60 7.15 3.50
C THR A 201 2.78 6.31 4.47
N ALA A 202 3.17 6.31 5.75
CA ALA A 202 2.42 5.67 6.82
C ALA A 202 2.54 6.45 8.13
N CYS A 203 1.61 6.27 9.05
CA CYS A 203 1.65 6.89 10.36
C CYS A 203 2.88 6.43 11.17
N HIS A 204 3.48 7.34 11.96
CA HIS A 204 4.63 7.07 12.82
C HIS A 204 4.53 7.86 14.14
N PRO A 205 4.99 7.25 15.28
CA PRO A 205 5.22 5.83 15.48
C PRO A 205 3.95 4.98 15.35
N LYS A 206 4.06 3.65 15.44
CA LYS A 206 2.87 2.76 15.48
C LYS A 206 1.92 3.23 16.59
N PHE A 207 0.62 3.20 16.33
CA PHE A 207 -0.46 3.69 17.20
C PHE A 207 -0.48 5.23 17.43
N SER A 208 0.28 5.99 16.63
CA SER A 208 0.28 7.45 16.66
C SER A 208 0.22 8.03 15.24
N ALA A 209 -0.45 9.17 15.09
CA ALA A 209 -0.53 9.92 13.85
C ALA A 209 0.29 11.22 13.87
N GLN A 210 1.18 11.38 14.86
CA GLN A 210 1.96 12.61 15.05
C GLN A 210 2.97 12.86 13.92
N GLN A 211 3.50 11.79 13.34
CA GLN A 211 4.48 11.84 12.26
C GLN A 211 4.09 10.90 11.11
N ARG A 212 4.86 10.98 10.03
CA ARG A 212 4.79 10.06 8.88
C ARG A 212 6.16 9.42 8.68
N TYR A 213 6.17 8.10 8.56
CA TYR A 213 7.30 7.37 8.01
C TYR A 213 7.14 7.37 6.50
N VAL A 214 8.12 7.89 5.79
CA VAL A 214 8.07 8.08 4.34
C VAL A 214 9.24 7.34 3.71
N VAL A 215 8.97 6.51 2.71
CA VAL A 215 9.98 5.79 1.92
C VAL A 215 9.93 6.29 0.49
N PHE A 216 11.09 6.64 -0.05
CA PHE A 216 11.27 7.04 -1.44
C PHE A 216 11.97 5.94 -2.22
N SER A 217 11.42 5.62 -3.40
CA SER A 217 11.94 4.62 -4.30
C SER A 217 12.01 5.19 -5.71
N LYS A 218 12.94 4.70 -6.54
CA LYS A 218 13.04 5.08 -7.95
C LYS A 218 12.65 3.91 -8.85
N LEU A 219 12.03 4.23 -9.97
CA LEU A 219 11.77 3.27 -11.03
C LEU A 219 13.09 2.62 -11.46
N MET A 220 13.11 1.31 -11.44
CA MET A 220 14.24 0.52 -11.91
C MET A 220 13.96 -0.06 -13.29
N ARG A 221 12.79 -0.68 -13.47
CA ARG A 221 12.39 -1.30 -14.74
C ARG A 221 10.89 -1.55 -14.81
N ILE A 222 10.38 -1.57 -16.05
CA ILE A 222 9.03 -2.04 -16.37
C ILE A 222 9.17 -3.32 -17.19
N PHE A 223 8.41 -4.35 -16.83
CA PHE A 223 8.28 -5.59 -17.56
C PHE A 223 6.84 -5.73 -18.01
N THR A 224 6.62 -6.09 -19.27
CA THR A 224 5.27 -6.42 -19.72
C THR A 224 4.78 -7.70 -19.03
N ARG A 225 3.49 -7.77 -18.74
CA ARG A 225 2.92 -9.00 -18.17
C ARG A 225 3.14 -10.21 -19.07
N ALA A 226 3.05 -10.04 -20.38
CA ALA A 226 3.33 -11.10 -21.36
C ALA A 226 4.78 -11.62 -21.28
N GLY A 227 5.75 -10.75 -20.97
CA GLY A 227 7.16 -11.12 -20.82
C GLY A 227 7.49 -11.74 -19.46
N GLY A 228 6.59 -11.58 -18.50
CA GLY A 228 6.76 -12.06 -17.13
C GLY A 228 7.74 -11.24 -16.30
N LEU A 229 7.68 -11.42 -14.99
CA LEU A 229 8.59 -10.81 -14.02
C LEU A 229 9.68 -11.80 -13.63
N PRO A 230 10.99 -11.47 -13.77
CA PRO A 230 12.06 -12.32 -13.28
C PRO A 230 11.95 -12.58 -11.77
N ALA A 231 12.09 -13.84 -11.36
CA ALA A 231 11.93 -14.28 -9.96
C ALA A 231 12.83 -13.53 -8.97
N SER A 232 13.98 -13.01 -9.43
CA SER A 232 14.90 -12.23 -8.60
C SER A 232 14.28 -10.99 -7.97
N PHE A 233 13.27 -10.38 -8.61
CA PHE A 233 12.56 -9.21 -8.07
C PHE A 233 11.55 -9.58 -6.99
N MET A 234 11.17 -10.86 -6.89
CA MET A 234 10.29 -11.39 -5.86
C MET A 234 11.03 -12.19 -4.79
N ALA A 235 12.36 -12.28 -4.90
CA ALA A 235 13.16 -12.95 -3.90
C ALA A 235 13.12 -12.22 -2.56
N VAL A 236 12.80 -12.96 -1.50
CA VAL A 236 12.76 -12.42 -0.13
C VAL A 236 14.19 -12.12 0.32
N PRO A 237 14.53 -10.88 0.66
CA PRO A 237 15.88 -10.53 1.07
C PRO A 237 16.22 -11.16 2.44
N ALA A 238 17.51 -11.42 2.68
CA ALA A 238 17.98 -11.90 3.98
C ALA A 238 17.57 -10.93 5.11
N GLY A 239 17.04 -11.47 6.21
CA GLY A 239 16.52 -10.68 7.34
C GLY A 239 15.18 -9.99 7.07
N ALA A 240 14.43 -10.45 6.07
CA ALA A 240 13.04 -10.06 5.88
C ALA A 240 12.16 -10.61 7.03
N VAL A 241 10.95 -10.05 7.12
CA VAL A 241 9.96 -10.51 8.10
C VAL A 241 9.42 -11.85 7.62
N GLY A 242 9.54 -12.84 8.47
CA GLY A 242 8.86 -14.11 8.30
C GLY A 242 7.49 -14.07 8.94
#